data_d92fcde115b2b801208343ae76ef3b1b
#
_entry.id   d92fcde115b2b801208343ae76ef3b1b
#
_cell.length_a   1.000
_cell.length_b   1.000
_cell.length_c   1.000
_cell.angle_alpha   90.00
_cell.angle_beta   90.00
_cell.angle_gamma   90.00
#
_symmetry.space_group_name_H-M   'P 1'
#
loop_
_entity.id
_entity.type
_entity.pdbx_description
1 polymer ?
#
loop_
_entity_poly.entity_id
_entity_poly.type
_entity_poly.pdbx_seq_one_letter_code
_entity_poly.pdbx_strand_id
1 'polypeptide(L)'
;MEHSIFSFIWKYSRRDQLVLLVLTLITFPILYITLELPKRIINDAIGAETDVIDVFGMSFSQVQFLMVLCFAYLFSVLIHGLMKMLLNTMKGVLAERLLRRFRYQLIARMMRFPRSYFENTSQGELVSMVTSEAEPMGGLMGDAVAQPVFQAGQMLIILLFLFLQSPWFGLAGVALIPLQAYLIPMLQRQINLLNKQRIKEVRHLSSEIGETAAGITDLRTNGGWRYRLALFTDRLGQLFEVRFQIYQKKFFMKFLNNFITQLTP
;
A
#
# COMPACT_ATOMS: atom_id res chain seq x y z
N MET A 1 -5.17 23.43 11.64
CA MET A 1 -4.86 22.29 10.74
C MET A 1 -4.35 22.84 9.44
N GLU A 2 -3.37 22.20 8.83
CA GLU A 2 -2.90 22.57 7.50
C GLU A 2 -4.01 22.30 6.47
N HIS A 3 -4.07 23.11 5.42
CA HIS A 3 -5.10 23.00 4.38
C HIS A 3 -4.99 21.71 3.54
N SER A 4 -3.82 21.07 3.54
CA SER A 4 -3.54 19.85 2.78
C SER A 4 -2.77 18.84 3.63
N ILE A 5 -3.06 17.55 3.41
CA ILE A 5 -2.33 16.43 4.02
C ILE A 5 -0.85 16.47 3.64
N PHE A 6 -0.52 16.83 2.40
CA PHE A 6 0.87 16.97 1.95
C PHE A 6 1.62 18.08 2.68
N SER A 7 0.97 19.24 2.94
CA SER A 7 1.54 20.31 3.75
C SER A 7 1.81 19.86 5.18
N PHE A 8 0.88 19.09 5.76
CA PHE A 8 1.06 18.48 7.09
C PHE A 8 2.26 17.54 7.13
N ILE A 9 2.35 16.60 6.17
CA ILE A 9 3.47 15.64 6.07
C ILE A 9 4.79 16.40 5.94
N TRP A 10 4.89 17.34 5.01
CA TRP A 10 6.11 18.07 4.75
C TRP A 10 6.57 18.91 5.94
N LYS A 11 5.64 19.55 6.64
CA LYS A 11 5.95 20.38 7.82
C LYS A 11 6.49 19.55 8.99
N TYR A 12 5.93 18.35 9.22
CA TYR A 12 6.20 17.56 10.42
C TYR A 12 7.15 16.39 10.23
N SER A 13 7.49 16.02 8.99
CA SER A 13 8.35 14.87 8.71
C SER A 13 9.39 15.09 7.61
N ARG A 14 9.73 16.35 7.30
CA ARG A 14 10.65 16.69 6.21
C ARG A 14 11.96 15.89 6.24
N ARG A 15 12.60 15.78 7.40
CA ARG A 15 13.86 15.02 7.56
C ARG A 15 13.67 13.53 7.29
N ASP A 16 12.64 12.93 7.89
CA ASP A 16 12.35 11.52 7.73
C ASP A 16 12.01 11.19 6.27
N GLN A 17 11.25 12.06 5.59
CA GLN A 17 10.94 11.91 4.17
C GLN A 17 12.20 12.00 3.29
N LEU A 18 13.13 12.92 3.57
CA LEU A 18 14.39 13.02 2.84
C LEU A 18 15.25 11.77 3.04
N VAL A 19 15.35 11.25 4.26
CA VAL A 19 16.07 9.98 4.54
C VAL A 19 15.44 8.83 3.76
N LEU A 20 14.12 8.71 3.76
CA LEU A 20 13.40 7.69 3.00
C LEU A 20 13.65 7.82 1.48
N LEU A 21 13.69 9.03 0.95
CA LEU A 21 14.01 9.29 -0.47
C LEU A 21 15.44 8.86 -0.80
N VAL A 22 16.42 9.23 0.02
CA VAL A 22 17.83 8.82 -0.18
C VAL A 22 17.97 7.30 -0.13
N LEU A 23 17.38 6.64 0.87
CA LEU A 23 17.39 5.19 0.96
C LEU A 23 16.69 4.53 -0.26
N THR A 24 15.60 5.11 -0.73
CA THR A 24 14.92 4.66 -1.95
C THR A 24 15.84 4.76 -3.16
N LEU A 25 16.57 5.86 -3.33
CA LEU A 25 17.53 6.04 -4.42
C LEU A 25 18.68 5.02 -4.36
N ILE A 26 19.15 4.68 -3.16
CA ILE A 26 20.21 3.66 -2.97
C ILE A 26 19.71 2.25 -3.35
N THR A 27 18.42 1.96 -3.25
CA THR A 27 17.89 0.64 -3.64
C THR A 27 17.88 0.42 -5.15
N PHE A 28 17.90 1.47 -5.97
CA PHE A 28 17.80 1.36 -7.42
C PHE A 28 19.00 0.69 -8.10
N PRO A 29 20.26 1.05 -7.79
CA PRO A 29 21.41 0.31 -8.32
C PRO A 29 21.39 -1.17 -7.92
N ILE A 30 20.99 -1.47 -6.68
CA ILE A 30 20.90 -2.86 -6.19
C ILE A 30 19.84 -3.63 -6.99
N LEU A 31 18.71 -3.01 -7.26
CA LEU A 31 17.66 -3.59 -8.09
C LEU A 31 18.17 -3.88 -9.52
N TYR A 32 18.90 -2.94 -10.13
CA TYR A 32 19.46 -3.12 -11.46
C TYR A 32 20.44 -4.32 -11.49
N ILE A 33 21.34 -4.43 -10.52
CA ILE A 33 22.26 -5.56 -10.37
C ILE A 33 21.48 -6.88 -10.23
N THR A 34 20.40 -6.89 -9.45
CA THR A 34 19.56 -8.08 -9.25
C THR A 34 18.89 -8.53 -10.57
N LEU A 35 18.59 -7.63 -11.50
CA LEU A 35 18.07 -7.95 -12.83
C LEU A 35 19.16 -8.38 -13.81
N GLU A 36 20.36 -7.81 -13.73
CA GLU A 36 21.48 -8.09 -14.63
C GLU A 36 22.11 -9.45 -14.35
N LEU A 37 22.23 -9.86 -13.08
CA LEU A 37 22.90 -11.11 -12.70
C LEU A 37 22.28 -12.37 -13.29
N PRO A 38 20.95 -12.61 -13.29
CA PRO A 38 20.36 -13.77 -13.95
C PRO A 38 20.64 -13.82 -15.44
N LYS A 39 20.65 -12.67 -16.12
CA LYS A 39 21.03 -12.57 -17.53
C LYS A 39 22.46 -13.05 -17.75
N ARG A 40 23.42 -12.60 -16.93
CA ARG A 40 24.80 -13.02 -17.01
C ARG A 40 24.99 -14.50 -16.68
N ILE A 41 24.23 -15.04 -15.74
CA ILE A 41 24.23 -16.48 -15.43
C ILE A 41 23.85 -17.28 -16.68
N ILE A 42 22.80 -16.87 -17.39
CA ILE A 42 22.31 -17.59 -18.57
C ILE A 42 23.26 -17.41 -19.75
N ASN A 43 23.66 -16.17 -20.05
CA ASN A 43 24.41 -15.87 -21.27
C ASN A 43 25.91 -16.17 -21.14
N ASP A 44 26.51 -15.80 -20.01
CA ASP A 44 27.96 -15.82 -19.85
C ASP A 44 28.48 -17.09 -19.17
N ALA A 45 27.66 -17.69 -18.25
CA ALA A 45 28.07 -18.90 -17.56
C ALA A 45 27.53 -20.18 -18.22
N ILE A 46 26.22 -20.23 -18.59
CA ILE A 46 25.61 -21.42 -19.18
C ILE A 46 25.82 -21.46 -20.70
N GLY A 47 25.73 -20.30 -21.36
CA GLY A 47 25.87 -20.14 -22.81
C GLY A 47 27.31 -20.03 -23.29
N ALA A 48 28.33 -20.13 -22.42
CA ALA A 48 29.74 -20.09 -22.81
C ALA A 48 30.10 -21.35 -23.60
N GLU A 49 30.68 -21.17 -24.78
CA GLU A 49 31.19 -22.26 -25.65
C GLU A 49 32.57 -22.78 -25.20
N THR A 50 33.21 -22.12 -24.20
CA THR A 50 34.56 -22.45 -23.72
C THR A 50 34.51 -22.85 -22.24
N ASP A 51 35.26 -23.91 -21.87
CA ASP A 51 35.37 -24.41 -20.49
C ASP A 51 36.11 -23.46 -19.54
N VAL A 52 36.80 -22.44 -20.05
CA VAL A 52 37.56 -21.46 -19.31
C VAL A 52 37.11 -20.05 -19.65
N ILE A 53 36.67 -19.30 -18.64
CA ILE A 53 36.17 -17.94 -18.76
C ILE A 53 37.18 -17.02 -18.03
N ASP A 54 37.79 -16.10 -18.78
CA ASP A 54 38.72 -15.11 -18.22
C ASP A 54 37.95 -13.85 -17.80
N VAL A 55 37.87 -13.60 -16.50
CA VAL A 55 37.25 -12.41 -15.94
C VAL A 55 38.26 -11.70 -15.02
N PHE A 56 38.58 -10.44 -15.33
CA PHE A 56 39.55 -9.61 -14.60
C PHE A 56 40.96 -10.24 -14.47
N GLY A 57 41.38 -11.04 -15.46
CA GLY A 57 42.72 -11.68 -15.47
C GLY A 57 42.83 -12.95 -14.63
N MET A 58 41.71 -13.47 -14.15
CA MET A 58 41.63 -14.77 -13.49
C MET A 58 40.85 -15.74 -14.41
N SER A 59 41.43 -16.90 -14.65
CA SER A 59 40.80 -17.98 -15.42
C SER A 59 39.92 -18.82 -14.48
N PHE A 60 38.62 -18.80 -14.68
CA PHE A 60 37.63 -19.62 -13.94
C PHE A 60 37.17 -20.78 -14.81
N SER A 61 37.02 -21.94 -14.21
CA SER A 61 36.22 -23.00 -14.82
C SER A 61 34.75 -22.56 -14.91
N GLN A 62 34.03 -22.97 -15.96
CA GLN A 62 32.62 -22.64 -16.16
C GLN A 62 31.79 -22.84 -14.91
N VAL A 63 31.99 -23.95 -14.20
CA VAL A 63 31.26 -24.28 -12.93
C VAL A 63 31.63 -23.30 -11.81
N GLN A 64 32.91 -22.93 -11.69
CA GLN A 64 33.34 -21.95 -10.67
C GLN A 64 32.77 -20.57 -10.92
N PHE A 65 32.75 -20.13 -12.17
CA PHE A 65 32.16 -18.85 -12.58
C PHE A 65 30.64 -18.83 -12.33
N LEU A 66 29.93 -19.92 -12.65
CA LEU A 66 28.52 -20.09 -12.36
C LEU A 66 28.26 -19.99 -10.85
N MET A 67 29.05 -20.67 -10.02
CA MET A 67 28.88 -20.58 -8.57
C MET A 67 29.08 -19.15 -8.04
N VAL A 68 30.11 -18.45 -8.51
CA VAL A 68 30.36 -17.05 -8.12
C VAL A 68 29.18 -16.16 -8.47
N LEU A 69 28.63 -16.27 -9.69
CA LEU A 69 27.46 -15.50 -10.12
C LEU A 69 26.21 -15.85 -9.32
N CYS A 70 25.97 -17.13 -9.01
CA CYS A 70 24.86 -17.55 -8.17
C CYS A 70 24.96 -16.99 -6.75
N PHE A 71 26.16 -17.03 -6.13
CA PHE A 71 26.36 -16.42 -4.82
C PHE A 71 26.20 -14.89 -4.87
N ALA A 72 26.71 -14.22 -5.90
CA ALA A 72 26.56 -12.78 -6.09
C ALA A 72 25.06 -12.41 -6.26
N TYR A 73 24.30 -13.22 -6.99
CA TYR A 73 22.86 -13.04 -7.15
C TYR A 73 22.12 -13.20 -5.82
N LEU A 74 22.38 -14.29 -5.09
CA LEU A 74 21.76 -14.54 -3.79
C LEU A 74 22.08 -13.42 -2.79
N PHE A 75 23.31 -12.94 -2.77
CA PHE A 75 23.73 -11.82 -1.94
C PHE A 75 23.04 -10.51 -2.33
N SER A 76 22.92 -10.24 -3.63
CA SER A 76 22.22 -9.06 -4.15
C SER A 76 20.72 -9.09 -3.78
N VAL A 77 20.05 -10.24 -3.92
CA VAL A 77 18.66 -10.42 -3.50
C VAL A 77 18.49 -10.21 -2.01
N LEU A 78 19.42 -10.73 -1.20
CA LEU A 78 19.40 -10.55 0.26
C LEU A 78 19.52 -9.07 0.63
N ILE A 79 20.49 -8.35 0.06
CA ILE A 79 20.67 -6.92 0.31
C ILE A 79 19.44 -6.12 -0.12
N HIS A 80 18.90 -6.40 -1.32
CA HIS A 80 17.68 -5.75 -1.79
C HIS A 80 16.49 -5.99 -0.85
N GLY A 81 16.32 -7.23 -0.38
CA GLY A 81 15.30 -7.60 0.60
C GLY A 81 15.46 -6.87 1.93
N LEU A 82 16.68 -6.81 2.48
CA LEU A 82 16.99 -6.08 3.70
C LEU A 82 16.74 -4.58 3.57
N MET A 83 17.12 -3.97 2.44
CA MET A 83 16.84 -2.55 2.16
C MET A 83 15.34 -2.28 2.09
N LYS A 84 14.59 -3.14 1.43
CA LYS A 84 13.13 -3.04 1.36
C LYS A 84 12.48 -3.20 2.73
N MET A 85 12.97 -4.12 3.56
CA MET A 85 12.52 -4.28 4.94
C MET A 85 12.79 -3.02 5.76
N LEU A 86 13.99 -2.46 5.67
CA LEU A 86 14.38 -1.23 6.36
C LEU A 86 13.48 -0.05 5.94
N LEU A 87 13.27 0.15 4.63
CA LEU A 87 12.38 1.17 4.09
C LEU A 87 10.94 1.02 4.62
N ASN A 88 10.39 -0.19 4.60
CA ASN A 88 9.03 -0.45 5.06
C ASN A 88 8.90 -0.20 6.57
N THR A 89 9.91 -0.61 7.37
CA THR A 89 9.93 -0.34 8.81
C THR A 89 9.98 1.15 9.10
N MET A 90 10.84 1.90 8.41
CA MET A 90 10.92 3.36 8.57
C MET A 90 9.63 4.07 8.17
N LYS A 91 9.00 3.65 7.06
CA LYS A 91 7.69 4.16 6.64
C LYS A 91 6.61 3.88 7.69
N GLY A 92 6.59 2.67 8.26
CA GLY A 92 5.67 2.30 9.34
C GLY A 92 5.84 3.16 10.59
N VAL A 93 7.08 3.34 11.05
CA VAL A 93 7.38 4.22 12.20
C VAL A 93 6.97 5.67 11.93
N LEU A 94 7.24 6.15 10.72
CA LEU A 94 6.84 7.51 10.32
C LEU A 94 5.30 7.65 10.27
N ALA A 95 4.60 6.66 9.73
CA ALA A 95 3.14 6.59 9.70
C ALA A 95 2.54 6.73 11.11
N GLU A 96 3.04 5.95 12.08
CA GLU A 96 2.58 5.99 13.47
C GLU A 96 2.87 7.33 14.16
N ARG A 97 4.06 7.92 13.91
CA ARG A 97 4.40 9.25 14.46
C ARG A 97 3.45 10.34 13.94
N LEU A 98 3.17 10.33 12.64
CA LEU A 98 2.27 11.29 12.01
C LEU A 98 0.82 11.05 12.46
N LEU A 99 0.38 9.80 12.54
CA LEU A 99 -0.96 9.43 13.02
C LEU A 99 -1.18 9.90 14.46
N ARG A 100 -0.22 9.64 15.36
CA ARG A 100 -0.28 10.12 16.75
C ARG A 100 -0.46 11.64 16.81
N ARG A 101 0.30 12.37 16.01
CA ARG A 101 0.22 13.84 15.96
C ARG A 101 -1.10 14.31 15.36
N PHE A 102 -1.58 13.64 14.35
CA PHE A 102 -2.87 13.91 13.71
C PHE A 102 -4.03 13.69 14.68
N ARG A 103 -4.05 12.56 15.40
CA ARG A 103 -5.04 12.27 16.45
C ARG A 103 -5.02 13.32 17.54
N TYR A 104 -3.84 13.72 18.01
CA TYR A 104 -3.71 14.80 19.00
C TYR A 104 -4.35 16.10 18.50
N GLN A 105 -4.09 16.49 17.26
CA GLN A 105 -4.69 17.71 16.70
C GLN A 105 -6.20 17.60 16.52
N LEU A 106 -6.71 16.42 16.16
CA LEU A 106 -8.16 16.16 16.09
C LEU A 106 -8.81 16.33 17.46
N ILE A 107 -8.27 15.68 18.50
CA ILE A 107 -8.77 15.78 19.87
C ILE A 107 -8.71 17.23 20.36
N ALA A 108 -7.57 17.90 20.17
CA ALA A 108 -7.41 19.30 20.59
C ALA A 108 -8.39 20.24 19.88
N ARG A 109 -8.79 19.94 18.65
CA ARG A 109 -9.78 20.71 17.91
C ARG A 109 -11.19 20.38 18.38
N MET A 110 -11.50 19.11 18.61
CA MET A 110 -12.77 18.63 19.11
C MET A 110 -13.10 19.29 20.46
N MET A 111 -12.11 19.42 21.37
CA MET A 111 -12.26 20.10 22.64
C MET A 111 -12.65 21.60 22.55
N ARG A 112 -12.52 22.19 21.36
CA ARG A 112 -12.89 23.60 21.10
C ARG A 112 -14.22 23.75 20.38
N PHE A 113 -14.94 22.65 20.11
CA PHE A 113 -16.25 22.73 19.47
C PHE A 113 -17.31 23.31 20.44
N PRO A 114 -18.30 24.04 19.90
CA PRO A 114 -19.39 24.54 20.72
C PRO A 114 -20.26 23.39 21.24
N ARG A 115 -20.94 23.63 22.35
CA ARG A 115 -21.80 22.63 23.04
C ARG A 115 -22.86 22.05 22.08
N SER A 116 -23.45 22.87 21.23
CA SER A 116 -24.45 22.46 20.24
C SER A 116 -23.95 21.37 19.27
N TYR A 117 -22.65 21.28 19.03
CA TYR A 117 -22.08 20.21 18.20
C TYR A 117 -22.17 18.85 18.91
N PHE A 118 -21.89 18.81 20.23
CA PHE A 118 -21.97 17.57 21.02
C PHE A 118 -23.41 17.12 21.27
N GLU A 119 -24.37 18.01 21.24
CA GLU A 119 -25.80 17.69 21.39
C GLU A 119 -26.34 17.02 20.10
N ASN A 120 -25.78 17.34 18.94
CA ASN A 120 -26.21 16.81 17.63
C ASN A 120 -25.37 15.64 17.10
N THR A 121 -24.27 15.29 17.78
CA THR A 121 -23.35 14.23 17.32
C THR A 121 -23.22 13.15 18.40
N SER A 122 -23.41 11.89 18.03
CA SER A 122 -23.33 10.81 19.02
C SER A 122 -21.88 10.64 19.52
N GLN A 123 -21.73 10.27 20.80
CA GLN A 123 -20.43 10.02 21.41
C GLN A 123 -19.66 8.92 20.65
N GLY A 124 -20.36 7.86 20.20
CA GLY A 124 -19.78 6.78 19.42
C GLY A 124 -19.21 7.24 18.08
N GLU A 125 -19.86 8.20 17.42
CA GLU A 125 -19.36 8.78 16.16
C GLU A 125 -18.06 9.56 16.40
N LEU A 126 -18.00 10.38 17.42
CA LEU A 126 -16.78 11.14 17.77
C LEU A 126 -15.59 10.23 18.09
N VAL A 127 -15.83 9.17 18.86
CA VAL A 127 -14.81 8.17 19.18
C VAL A 127 -14.37 7.45 17.90
N SER A 128 -15.30 7.03 17.06
CA SER A 128 -14.99 6.35 15.78
C SER A 128 -14.14 7.21 14.86
N MET A 129 -14.45 8.51 14.74
CA MET A 129 -13.66 9.45 13.94
C MET A 129 -12.20 9.53 14.35
N VAL A 130 -11.91 9.56 15.67
CA VAL A 130 -10.55 9.69 16.18
C VAL A 130 -9.80 8.37 16.16
N THR A 131 -10.47 7.25 16.40
CA THR A 131 -9.85 5.93 16.50
C THR A 131 -9.78 5.23 15.13
N SER A 132 -10.91 4.72 14.66
CA SER A 132 -10.97 3.82 13.50
C SER A 132 -10.91 4.55 12.15
N GLU A 133 -11.49 5.76 12.04
CA GLU A 133 -11.46 6.50 10.76
C GLU A 133 -10.14 7.24 10.53
N ALA A 134 -9.45 7.64 11.61
CA ALA A 134 -8.12 8.23 11.50
C ALA A 134 -7.02 7.20 11.19
N GLU A 135 -7.22 5.91 11.50
CA GLU A 135 -6.23 4.83 11.34
C GLU A 135 -5.66 4.73 9.90
N PRO A 136 -6.50 4.69 8.84
CA PRO A 136 -5.99 4.60 7.47
C PRO A 136 -5.15 5.81 7.04
N MET A 137 -5.33 6.97 7.72
CA MET A 137 -4.55 8.17 7.43
C MET A 137 -3.08 8.03 7.80
N GLY A 138 -2.77 7.22 8.83
CA GLY A 138 -1.38 6.92 9.22
C GLY A 138 -0.62 6.27 8.07
N GLY A 139 -1.13 5.15 7.54
CA GLY A 139 -0.52 4.46 6.40
C GLY A 139 -0.38 5.36 5.18
N LEU A 140 -1.44 6.12 4.84
CA LEU A 140 -1.40 7.06 3.72
C LEU A 140 -0.32 8.13 3.91
N MET A 141 -0.16 8.69 5.09
CA MET A 141 0.87 9.70 5.38
C MET A 141 2.28 9.12 5.35
N GLY A 142 2.48 7.87 5.79
CA GLY A 142 3.78 7.19 5.72
C GLY A 142 4.21 6.87 4.29
N ASP A 143 3.26 6.49 3.44
CA ASP A 143 3.52 6.08 2.06
C ASP A 143 3.46 7.23 1.04
N ALA A 144 2.92 8.40 1.41
CA ALA A 144 2.54 9.46 0.48
C ALA A 144 3.66 9.98 -0.43
N VAL A 145 4.91 9.94 0.00
CA VAL A 145 6.06 10.44 -0.76
C VAL A 145 6.98 9.29 -1.19
N ALA A 146 7.43 8.46 -0.25
CA ALA A 146 8.42 7.43 -0.53
C ALA A 146 7.89 6.32 -1.45
N GLN A 147 6.62 5.91 -1.31
CA GLN A 147 6.05 4.83 -2.11
C GLN A 147 5.89 5.19 -3.59
N PRO A 148 5.33 6.35 -3.98
CA PRO A 148 5.27 6.75 -5.39
C PRO A 148 6.66 6.87 -6.03
N VAL A 149 7.65 7.43 -5.32
CA VAL A 149 9.02 7.54 -5.83
C VAL A 149 9.64 6.15 -6.03
N PHE A 150 9.45 5.26 -5.06
CA PHE A 150 9.95 3.87 -5.16
C PHE A 150 9.34 3.15 -6.37
N GLN A 151 8.01 3.22 -6.54
CA GLN A 151 7.31 2.55 -7.64
C GLN A 151 7.68 3.14 -9.00
N ALA A 152 7.73 4.48 -9.11
CA ALA A 152 8.12 5.14 -10.36
C ALA A 152 9.58 4.83 -10.72
N GLY A 153 10.49 4.88 -9.75
CA GLY A 153 11.89 4.55 -9.97
C GLY A 153 12.11 3.07 -10.32
N GLN A 154 11.42 2.16 -9.65
CA GLN A 154 11.45 0.74 -9.99
C GLN A 154 10.96 0.50 -11.42
N MET A 155 9.85 1.12 -11.82
CA MET A 155 9.32 1.04 -13.19
C MET A 155 10.32 1.57 -14.20
N LEU A 156 10.94 2.72 -13.94
CA LEU A 156 11.95 3.31 -14.82
C LEU A 156 13.17 2.38 -15.01
N ILE A 157 13.65 1.76 -13.93
CA ILE A 157 14.80 0.84 -14.01
C ILE A 157 14.46 -0.41 -14.80
N ILE A 158 13.28 -0.99 -14.57
CA ILE A 158 12.83 -2.16 -15.33
C ILE A 158 12.69 -1.81 -16.81
N LEU A 159 12.09 -0.67 -17.15
CA LEU A 159 11.97 -0.21 -18.54
C LEU A 159 13.34 0.05 -19.15
N LEU A 160 14.24 0.73 -18.44
CA LEU A 160 15.61 0.94 -18.91
C LEU A 160 16.31 -0.40 -19.19
N PHE A 161 16.21 -1.35 -18.29
CA PHE A 161 16.76 -2.69 -18.47
C PHE A 161 16.21 -3.39 -19.72
N LEU A 162 14.86 -3.35 -19.93
CA LEU A 162 14.21 -3.94 -21.09
C LEU A 162 14.66 -3.27 -22.40
N PHE A 163 14.77 -1.93 -22.44
CA PHE A 163 15.24 -1.21 -23.61
C PHE A 163 16.71 -1.47 -23.94
N LEU A 164 17.55 -1.62 -22.93
CA LEU A 164 18.97 -2.00 -23.11
C LEU A 164 19.12 -3.44 -23.63
N GLN A 165 18.17 -4.32 -23.28
CA GLN A 165 18.17 -5.71 -23.76
C GLN A 165 17.71 -5.81 -25.19
N SER A 166 16.56 -5.22 -25.51
CA SER A 166 16.00 -5.12 -26.86
C SER A 166 14.97 -3.98 -26.92
N PRO A 167 15.02 -3.11 -27.94
CA PRO A 167 14.03 -2.06 -28.12
C PRO A 167 12.59 -2.59 -28.24
N TRP A 168 12.42 -3.77 -28.80
CA TRP A 168 11.11 -4.41 -28.98
C TRP A 168 10.49 -4.84 -27.63
N PHE A 169 11.30 -5.39 -26.70
CA PHE A 169 10.83 -5.72 -25.36
C PHE A 169 10.47 -4.45 -24.57
N GLY A 170 11.28 -3.39 -24.71
CA GLY A 170 10.96 -2.11 -24.11
C GLY A 170 9.63 -1.53 -24.60
N LEU A 171 9.37 -1.56 -25.92
CA LEU A 171 8.11 -1.13 -26.52
C LEU A 171 6.92 -1.97 -26.06
N ALA A 172 7.06 -3.29 -26.00
CA ALA A 172 6.01 -4.18 -25.48
C ALA A 172 5.66 -3.85 -24.03
N GLY A 173 6.66 -3.60 -23.17
CA GLY A 173 6.45 -3.18 -21.78
C GLY A 173 5.71 -1.85 -21.67
N VAL A 174 6.07 -0.86 -22.50
CA VAL A 174 5.41 0.45 -22.52
C VAL A 174 3.97 0.37 -23.06
N ALA A 175 3.70 -0.49 -24.04
CA ALA A 175 2.37 -0.60 -24.66
C ALA A 175 1.25 -0.98 -23.67
N LEU A 176 1.57 -1.69 -22.60
CA LEU A 176 0.60 -2.08 -21.55
C LEU A 176 0.33 -0.99 -20.51
N ILE A 177 1.23 -0.02 -20.37
CA ILE A 177 1.10 1.07 -19.37
C ILE A 177 -0.17 1.91 -19.57
N PRO A 178 -0.53 2.38 -20.78
CA PRO A 178 -1.74 3.17 -20.98
C PRO A 178 -3.02 2.42 -20.60
N LEU A 179 -3.07 1.12 -20.89
CA LEU A 179 -4.21 0.28 -20.53
C LEU A 179 -4.37 0.19 -18.99
N GLN A 180 -3.28 -0.02 -18.28
CA GLN A 180 -3.29 -0.03 -16.80
C GLN A 180 -3.63 1.35 -16.22
N ALA A 181 -3.06 2.41 -16.78
CA ALA A 181 -3.29 3.79 -16.34
C ALA A 181 -4.75 4.23 -16.50
N TYR A 182 -5.50 3.62 -17.41
CA TYR A 182 -6.94 3.87 -17.58
C TYR A 182 -7.81 2.97 -16.67
N LEU A 183 -7.57 1.65 -16.70
CA LEU A 183 -8.43 0.68 -16.01
C LEU A 183 -8.30 0.74 -14.48
N ILE A 184 -7.06 0.87 -13.96
CA ILE A 184 -6.84 0.83 -12.52
C ILE A 184 -7.50 2.01 -11.80
N PRO A 185 -7.34 3.28 -12.21
CA PRO A 185 -8.01 4.40 -11.56
C PRO A 185 -9.54 4.35 -11.67
N MET A 186 -10.07 3.85 -12.79
CA MET A 186 -11.51 3.67 -12.98
C MET A 186 -12.10 2.71 -11.93
N LEU A 187 -11.49 1.53 -11.76
CA LEU A 187 -11.90 0.54 -10.76
C LEU A 187 -11.68 1.05 -9.34
N GLN A 188 -10.55 1.71 -9.09
CA GLN A 188 -10.22 2.28 -7.78
C GLN A 188 -11.24 3.36 -7.36
N ARG A 189 -11.71 4.19 -8.30
CA ARG A 189 -12.75 5.18 -8.03
C ARG A 189 -14.04 4.53 -7.56
N GLN A 190 -14.45 3.43 -8.18
CA GLN A 190 -15.64 2.67 -7.78
C GLN A 190 -15.49 2.07 -6.39
N ILE A 191 -14.31 1.47 -6.10
CA ILE A 191 -13.99 0.94 -4.77
C ILE A 191 -14.02 2.04 -3.71
N ASN A 192 -13.51 3.23 -4.01
CA ASN A 192 -13.51 4.36 -3.09
C ASN A 192 -14.93 4.86 -2.77
N LEU A 193 -15.84 4.86 -3.75
CA LEU A 193 -17.24 5.21 -3.53
C LEU A 193 -17.94 4.19 -2.62
N LEU A 194 -17.76 2.90 -2.87
CA LEU A 194 -18.29 1.84 -2.02
C LEU A 194 -17.68 1.88 -0.60
N ASN A 195 -16.40 2.22 -0.45
CA ASN A 195 -15.79 2.40 0.87
C ASN A 195 -16.41 3.57 1.64
N LYS A 196 -16.76 4.68 0.98
CA LYS A 196 -17.49 5.80 1.62
C LYS A 196 -18.87 5.34 2.10
N GLN A 197 -19.58 4.58 1.29
CA GLN A 197 -20.87 4.01 1.68
C GLN A 197 -20.71 3.07 2.88
N ARG A 198 -19.73 2.17 2.86
CA ARG A 198 -19.41 1.28 3.98
C ARG A 198 -19.18 2.04 5.29
N ILE A 199 -18.37 3.11 5.24
CA ILE A 199 -18.08 3.94 6.43
C ILE A 199 -19.39 4.52 6.98
N LYS A 200 -20.29 5.01 6.12
CA LYS A 200 -21.59 5.54 6.53
C LYS A 200 -22.44 4.48 7.22
N GLU A 201 -22.54 3.27 6.63
CA GLU A 201 -23.31 2.16 7.24
C GLU A 201 -22.72 1.71 8.59
N VAL A 202 -21.38 1.65 8.70
CA VAL A 202 -20.71 1.32 9.98
C VAL A 202 -21.02 2.37 11.05
N ARG A 203 -21.03 3.67 10.71
CA ARG A 203 -21.39 4.72 11.66
C ARG A 203 -22.83 4.58 12.14
N HIS A 204 -23.80 4.35 11.24
CA HIS A 204 -25.18 4.11 11.58
C HIS A 204 -25.33 2.92 12.52
N LEU A 205 -24.69 1.80 12.20
CA LEU A 205 -24.69 0.61 13.05
C LEU A 205 -24.10 0.90 14.44
N SER A 206 -22.99 1.62 14.49
CA SER A 206 -22.36 1.99 15.77
C SER A 206 -23.25 2.89 16.63
N SER A 207 -23.95 3.84 16.01
CA SER A 207 -24.93 4.69 16.71
C SER A 207 -26.09 3.86 17.26
N GLU A 208 -26.67 2.99 16.45
CA GLU A 208 -27.79 2.11 16.85
C GLU A 208 -27.39 1.14 17.99
N ILE A 209 -26.16 0.62 17.97
CA ILE A 209 -25.61 -0.19 19.08
C ILE A 209 -25.49 0.65 20.34
N GLY A 210 -24.98 1.88 20.24
CA GLY A 210 -24.85 2.80 21.36
C GLY A 210 -26.20 3.14 22.00
N GLU A 211 -27.21 3.47 21.18
CA GLU A 211 -28.58 3.72 21.63
C GLU A 211 -29.19 2.48 22.31
N THR A 212 -28.97 1.30 21.72
CA THR A 212 -29.44 0.03 22.29
C THR A 212 -28.80 -0.26 23.63
N ALA A 213 -27.51 -0.01 23.77
CA ALA A 213 -26.79 -0.19 25.02
C ALA A 213 -27.26 0.79 26.10
N ALA A 214 -27.53 2.04 25.74
CA ALA A 214 -28.06 3.04 26.64
C ALA A 214 -29.49 2.70 27.14
N GLY A 215 -30.35 2.16 26.24
CA GLY A 215 -31.73 1.78 26.53
C GLY A 215 -31.94 0.30 26.87
N ILE A 216 -30.89 -0.45 27.24
CA ILE A 216 -30.96 -1.92 27.38
C ILE A 216 -31.95 -2.37 28.47
N THR A 217 -32.12 -1.60 29.54
CA THR A 217 -33.06 -1.88 30.62
C THR A 217 -34.51 -1.83 30.11
N ASP A 218 -34.85 -0.77 29.38
CA ASP A 218 -36.19 -0.57 28.82
C ASP A 218 -36.51 -1.63 27.76
N LEU A 219 -35.53 -1.97 26.95
CA LEU A 219 -35.64 -3.05 25.95
C LEU A 219 -35.92 -4.41 26.55
N ARG A 220 -35.28 -4.74 27.69
CA ARG A 220 -35.49 -5.99 28.41
C ARG A 220 -36.85 -6.01 29.12
N THR A 221 -37.23 -4.91 29.77
CA THR A 221 -38.49 -4.80 30.47
C THR A 221 -39.71 -4.92 29.56
N ASN A 222 -39.63 -4.32 28.35
CA ASN A 222 -40.69 -4.34 27.35
C ASN A 222 -40.62 -5.52 26.37
N GLY A 223 -39.67 -6.46 26.51
CA GLY A 223 -39.54 -7.62 25.66
C GLY A 223 -39.13 -7.30 24.20
N GLY A 224 -38.69 -6.06 23.92
CA GLY A 224 -38.40 -5.56 22.56
C GLY A 224 -37.09 -6.04 21.94
N TRP A 225 -36.31 -6.86 22.66
CA TRP A 225 -34.98 -7.27 22.23
C TRP A 225 -34.97 -8.08 20.91
N ARG A 226 -36.00 -8.90 20.65
CA ARG A 226 -36.11 -9.69 19.41
C ARG A 226 -36.31 -8.79 18.19
N TYR A 227 -37.17 -7.78 18.32
CA TYR A 227 -37.38 -6.78 17.29
C TYR A 227 -36.07 -6.01 16.98
N ARG A 228 -35.37 -5.57 18.04
CA ARG A 228 -34.10 -4.85 17.87
C ARG A 228 -33.02 -5.74 17.20
N LEU A 229 -32.97 -7.02 17.55
CA LEU A 229 -32.08 -7.98 16.92
C LEU A 229 -32.38 -8.18 15.43
N ALA A 230 -33.66 -8.23 15.05
CA ALA A 230 -34.05 -8.30 13.65
C ALA A 230 -33.59 -7.07 12.84
N LEU A 231 -33.69 -5.87 13.41
CA LEU A 231 -33.18 -4.65 12.80
C LEU A 231 -31.66 -4.70 12.60
N PHE A 232 -30.91 -5.19 13.60
CA PHE A 232 -29.47 -5.38 13.44
C PHE A 232 -29.10 -6.40 12.38
N THR A 233 -29.89 -7.48 12.25
CA THR A 233 -29.67 -8.49 11.21
C THR A 233 -29.80 -7.88 9.82
N ASP A 234 -30.83 -7.04 9.61
CA ASP A 234 -31.01 -6.34 8.33
C ASP A 234 -29.85 -5.36 8.05
N ARG A 235 -29.44 -4.56 9.04
CA ARG A 235 -28.30 -3.65 8.93
C ARG A 235 -26.98 -4.37 8.61
N LEU A 236 -26.74 -5.47 9.29
CA LEU A 236 -25.55 -6.30 9.03
C LEU A 236 -25.59 -6.92 7.64
N GLY A 237 -26.78 -7.28 7.14
CA GLY A 237 -26.99 -7.74 5.76
C GLY A 237 -26.64 -6.65 4.74
N GLN A 238 -27.09 -5.42 4.94
CA GLN A 238 -26.75 -4.29 4.08
C GLN A 238 -25.23 -4.02 4.09
N LEU A 239 -24.60 -4.05 5.25
CA LEU A 239 -23.15 -3.89 5.38
C LEU A 239 -22.37 -5.03 4.69
N PHE A 240 -22.85 -6.26 4.78
CA PHE A 240 -22.29 -7.41 4.09
C PHE A 240 -22.33 -7.22 2.58
N GLU A 241 -23.47 -6.79 2.03
CA GLU A 241 -23.63 -6.59 0.59
C GLU A 241 -22.64 -5.53 0.06
N VAL A 242 -22.51 -4.39 0.74
CA VAL A 242 -21.54 -3.35 0.37
C VAL A 242 -20.10 -3.90 0.42
N ARG A 243 -19.75 -4.67 1.46
CA ARG A 243 -18.44 -5.30 1.58
C ARG A 243 -18.19 -6.33 0.48
N PHE A 244 -19.18 -7.13 0.14
CA PHE A 244 -19.09 -8.12 -0.92
C PHE A 244 -18.79 -7.46 -2.28
N GLN A 245 -19.49 -6.38 -2.61
CA GLN A 245 -19.22 -5.61 -3.83
C GLN A 245 -17.80 -5.00 -3.84
N ILE A 246 -17.31 -4.52 -2.69
CA ILE A 246 -15.93 -4.04 -2.56
C ILE A 246 -14.95 -5.17 -2.86
N TYR A 247 -15.15 -6.37 -2.30
CA TYR A 247 -14.27 -7.52 -2.52
C TYR A 247 -14.28 -7.99 -3.97
N GLN A 248 -15.45 -8.09 -4.60
CA GLN A 248 -15.56 -8.45 -6.01
C GLN A 248 -14.73 -7.51 -6.89
N LYS A 249 -14.91 -6.17 -6.74
CA LYS A 249 -14.17 -5.18 -7.52
C LYS A 249 -12.67 -5.20 -7.21
N LYS A 250 -12.29 -5.36 -5.95
CA LYS A 250 -10.89 -5.43 -5.52
C LYS A 250 -10.19 -6.67 -6.08
N PHE A 251 -10.84 -7.83 -6.03
CA PHE A 251 -10.26 -9.07 -6.56
C PHE A 251 -10.23 -9.05 -8.09
N PHE A 252 -11.24 -8.48 -8.75
CA PHE A 252 -11.21 -8.28 -10.20
C PHE A 252 -10.05 -7.37 -10.62
N MET A 253 -9.83 -6.26 -9.92
CA MET A 253 -8.68 -5.39 -10.16
C MET A 253 -7.35 -6.13 -9.95
N LYS A 254 -7.25 -6.96 -8.90
CA LYS A 254 -6.05 -7.78 -8.65
C LYS A 254 -5.84 -8.82 -9.74
N PHE A 255 -6.90 -9.47 -10.20
CA PHE A 255 -6.86 -10.41 -11.32
C PHE A 255 -6.35 -9.73 -12.60
N LEU A 256 -6.92 -8.58 -12.97
CA LEU A 256 -6.47 -7.81 -14.14
C LEU A 256 -4.99 -7.43 -14.04
N ASN A 257 -4.56 -6.94 -12.89
CA ASN A 257 -3.17 -6.57 -12.68
C ASN A 257 -2.22 -7.77 -12.82
N ASN A 258 -2.55 -8.90 -12.21
CA ASN A 258 -1.75 -10.12 -12.32
C ASN A 258 -1.75 -10.67 -13.76
N PHE A 259 -2.90 -10.65 -14.43
CA PHE A 259 -3.03 -11.10 -15.82
C PHE A 259 -2.16 -10.26 -16.76
N ILE A 260 -2.21 -8.93 -16.65
CA ILE A 260 -1.37 -8.04 -17.44
C ILE A 260 0.12 -8.26 -17.13
N THR A 261 0.47 -8.47 -15.84
CA THR A 261 1.86 -8.76 -15.45
C THR A 261 2.36 -10.08 -16.03
N GLN A 262 1.51 -11.11 -16.14
CA GLN A 262 1.89 -12.39 -16.74
C GLN A 262 1.94 -12.37 -18.27
N LEU A 263 1.23 -11.44 -18.92
CA LEU A 263 1.32 -11.22 -20.36
C LEU A 263 2.58 -10.43 -20.75
N THR A 264 3.23 -9.79 -19.79
CA THR A 264 4.48 -9.08 -20.03
C THR A 264 5.62 -10.09 -19.90
N PRO A 265 6.39 -10.35 -20.97
CA PRO A 265 7.48 -11.33 -20.97
C PRO A 265 8.60 -10.95 -20.01
#